data_c99ce351022848bad6a5fbd7de7a0675
#
_entry.id   c99ce351022848bad6a5fbd7de7a0675
#
_cell.length_a   1.000
_cell.length_b   1.000
_cell.length_c   1.000
_cell.angle_alpha   90.00
_cell.angle_beta   90.00
_cell.angle_gamma   90.00
#
_symmetry.space_group_name_H-M   'P 1'
#
loop_
_entity.id
_entity.type
_entity.pdbx_description
1 polymer ?
#
loop_
_entity_poly.entity_id
_entity_poly.type
_entity_poly.pdbx_seq_one_letter_code
_entity_poly.pdbx_strand_id
1 'polypeptide(L)'
;MKIAFDAKRITHNATGLGNYSRFVVNSLSTSFPEHIYQLYTPGKGKEALRKRIEERPSVSFHYPEGRFDKLFPSLWRTSGLTTTLRKEHVDLFHGLSNEIPMNLKQNGIPAVVTIHDLIFLRYPQLYKPIDRSIYTYKFKQACLRSDKIIAISRQTMRDIRDFFHIPESKIEVVYQGCDPIFGQAVQEDVKSSVREKYQINGPYILYVGSIEERKNLLLLVKALKALKEDISVIAIGKHTPYRIR
;
A
#
# COMPACT_ATOMS: atom_id res chain seq x y z
N MET A 1 22.92 6.70 -3.42
CA MET A 1 21.79 7.37 -4.11
C MET A 1 20.86 8.00 -3.09
N LYS A 2 20.21 9.10 -3.47
CA LYS A 2 19.16 9.74 -2.68
C LYS A 2 17.80 9.36 -3.28
N ILE A 3 17.04 8.53 -2.55
CA ILE A 3 15.78 7.95 -3.00
C ILE A 3 14.64 8.61 -2.23
N ALA A 4 13.71 9.23 -2.96
CA ALA A 4 12.53 9.86 -2.40
C ALA A 4 11.29 8.94 -2.52
N PHE A 5 10.45 8.92 -1.51
CA PHE A 5 9.23 8.12 -1.48
C PHE A 5 7.97 8.97 -1.23
N ASP A 6 6.87 8.63 -1.92
CA ASP A 6 5.55 9.05 -1.45
C ASP A 6 5.19 8.29 -0.18
N ALA A 7 5.38 8.94 0.96
CA ALA A 7 5.21 8.36 2.29
C ALA A 7 3.81 8.58 2.91
N LYS A 8 2.83 9.09 2.15
CA LYS A 8 1.48 9.31 2.68
C LYS A 8 0.89 8.05 3.30
N ARG A 9 1.06 6.89 2.66
CA ARG A 9 0.53 5.63 3.18
C ARG A 9 1.29 5.13 4.42
N ILE A 10 2.57 5.44 4.53
CA ILE A 10 3.39 5.12 5.70
C ILE A 10 2.78 5.71 6.97
N THR A 11 2.40 6.99 6.91
CA THR A 11 1.99 7.78 8.08
C THR A 11 0.49 7.81 8.34
N HIS A 12 -0.35 7.55 7.31
CA HIS A 12 -1.81 7.72 7.39
C HIS A 12 -2.60 6.43 7.17
N ASN A 13 -1.94 5.31 6.81
CA ASN A 13 -2.64 4.07 6.49
C ASN A 13 -2.15 2.89 7.34
N ALA A 14 -3.05 2.29 8.12
CA ALA A 14 -2.77 1.14 8.97
C ALA A 14 -3.04 -0.21 8.27
N THR A 15 -3.51 -0.21 7.01
CA THR A 15 -3.88 -1.41 6.25
C THR A 15 -2.77 -1.82 5.27
N GLY A 16 -3.06 -2.77 4.36
CA GLY A 16 -2.09 -3.37 3.43
C GLY A 16 -1.17 -2.39 2.72
N LEU A 17 -1.70 -1.30 2.14
CA LEU A 17 -0.87 -0.30 1.44
C LEU A 17 0.15 0.38 2.37
N GLY A 18 -0.25 0.67 3.61
CA GLY A 18 0.67 1.24 4.59
C GLY A 18 1.70 0.23 5.07
N ASN A 19 1.29 -1.03 5.30
CA ASN A 19 2.20 -2.11 5.71
C ASN A 19 3.24 -2.38 4.61
N TYR A 20 2.81 -2.50 3.35
CA TYR A 20 3.71 -2.60 2.21
C TYR A 20 4.72 -1.45 2.15
N SER A 21 4.23 -0.21 2.26
CA SER A 21 5.09 0.96 2.15
C SER A 21 6.17 1.00 3.24
N ARG A 22 5.82 0.64 4.48
CA ARG A 22 6.77 0.54 5.60
C ARG A 22 7.75 -0.61 5.39
N PHE A 23 7.25 -1.78 4.98
CA PHE A 23 8.08 -2.94 4.69
C PHE A 23 9.15 -2.61 3.63
N VAL A 24 8.77 -1.97 2.51
CA VAL A 24 9.73 -1.62 1.44
C VAL A 24 10.80 -0.67 1.96
N VAL A 25 10.42 0.39 2.68
CA VAL A 25 11.41 1.35 3.21
C VAL A 25 12.35 0.69 4.22
N ASN A 26 11.83 -0.07 5.18
CA ASN A 26 12.66 -0.76 6.16
C ASN A 26 13.59 -1.78 5.48
N SER A 27 13.08 -2.60 4.56
CA SER A 27 13.87 -3.59 3.83
C SER A 27 15.00 -2.94 3.03
N LEU A 28 14.70 -1.87 2.28
CA LEU A 28 15.72 -1.17 1.49
C LEU A 28 16.76 -0.49 2.37
N SER A 29 16.35 0.20 3.43
CA SER A 29 17.27 0.89 4.33
C SER A 29 18.13 -0.07 5.17
N THR A 30 17.66 -1.31 5.37
CA THR A 30 18.44 -2.38 6.01
C THR A 30 19.43 -3.00 5.04
N SER A 31 18.99 -3.32 3.82
CA SER A 31 19.82 -4.03 2.83
C SER A 31 20.83 -3.12 2.13
N PHE A 32 20.54 -1.82 2.03
CA PHE A 32 21.35 -0.84 1.33
C PHE A 32 21.53 0.43 2.19
N PRO A 33 22.22 0.34 3.33
CA PRO A 33 22.34 1.43 4.31
C PRO A 33 23.14 2.63 3.78
N GLU A 34 23.89 2.47 2.71
CA GLU A 34 24.68 3.52 2.04
C GLU A 34 23.82 4.52 1.24
N HIS A 35 22.54 4.22 1.03
CA HIS A 35 21.61 5.11 0.35
C HIS A 35 20.88 6.01 1.35
N ILE A 36 20.41 7.18 0.87
CA ILE A 36 19.60 8.13 1.66
C ILE A 36 18.13 7.95 1.24
N TYR A 37 17.26 7.80 2.21
CA TYR A 37 15.83 7.53 2.04
C TYR A 37 15.00 8.70 2.58
N GLN A 38 14.42 9.48 1.69
CA GLN A 38 13.61 10.66 2.03
C GLN A 38 12.12 10.34 1.90
N LEU A 39 11.37 10.44 3.00
CA LEU A 39 9.98 10.07 3.12
C LEU A 39 9.09 11.32 3.07
N TYR A 40 8.56 11.65 1.88
CA TYR A 40 7.72 12.82 1.69
C TYR A 40 6.25 12.52 2.02
N THR A 41 5.68 13.25 2.96
CA THR A 41 4.31 13.04 3.43
C THR A 41 3.59 14.38 3.64
N PRO A 42 2.27 14.46 3.34
CA PRO A 42 1.52 15.72 3.45
C PRO A 42 1.33 16.21 4.88
N GLY A 43 1.68 15.41 5.88
CA GLY A 43 1.58 15.74 7.29
C GLY A 43 2.13 14.64 8.17
N LYS A 44 2.24 14.90 9.46
CA LYS A 44 2.83 13.94 10.43
C LYS A 44 2.05 12.63 10.51
N GLY A 45 0.74 12.63 10.24
CA GLY A 45 -0.10 11.44 10.37
C GLY A 45 -0.09 10.86 11.79
N LYS A 46 -0.24 9.54 11.90
CA LYS A 46 -0.29 8.84 13.19
C LYS A 46 1.12 8.47 13.65
N GLU A 47 1.49 8.88 14.87
CA GLU A 47 2.77 8.58 15.48
C GLU A 47 3.07 7.07 15.55
N ALA A 48 2.08 6.27 15.98
CA ALA A 48 2.20 4.81 16.04
C ALA A 48 2.52 4.15 14.68
N LEU A 49 2.18 4.80 13.56
CA LEU A 49 2.55 4.31 12.23
C LEU A 49 3.94 4.75 11.82
N ARG A 50 4.35 5.97 12.20
CA ARG A 50 5.72 6.45 11.94
C ARG A 50 6.75 5.63 12.70
N LYS A 51 6.48 5.29 13.98
CA LYS A 51 7.34 4.45 14.81
C LYS A 51 7.57 3.04 14.27
N ARG A 52 6.83 2.62 13.24
CA ARG A 52 7.08 1.35 12.53
C ARG A 52 8.14 1.47 11.43
N ILE A 53 8.57 2.67 11.10
CA ILE A 53 9.80 2.88 10.34
C ILE A 53 10.95 2.80 11.33
N GLU A 54 11.91 1.93 11.05
CA GLU A 54 13.10 1.79 11.86
C GLU A 54 13.91 3.07 11.82
N GLU A 55 14.31 3.56 12.99
CA GLU A 55 15.14 4.75 13.12
C GLU A 55 16.55 4.45 12.58
N ARG A 56 16.93 5.13 11.52
CA ARG A 56 18.23 5.02 10.87
C ARG A 56 18.72 6.40 10.45
N PRO A 57 20.01 6.70 10.55
CA PRO A 57 20.57 7.99 10.09
C PRO A 57 20.28 8.28 8.60
N SER A 58 20.14 7.22 7.79
CA SER A 58 19.86 7.32 6.35
C SER A 58 18.38 7.55 6.01
N VAL A 59 17.44 7.52 6.98
CA VAL A 59 15.99 7.66 6.75
C VAL A 59 15.47 8.93 7.40
N SER A 60 14.79 9.78 6.62
CA SER A 60 14.24 11.03 7.13
C SER A 60 12.84 11.32 6.61
N PHE A 61 11.99 11.92 7.45
CA PHE A 61 10.66 12.40 7.06
C PHE A 61 10.70 13.86 6.64
N HIS A 62 10.04 14.15 5.51
CA HIS A 62 9.93 15.49 4.93
C HIS A 62 8.45 15.89 4.80
N TYR A 63 8.17 17.15 5.11
CA TYR A 63 6.82 17.71 5.16
C TYR A 63 6.74 18.99 4.31
N PRO A 64 5.54 19.41 3.89
CA PRO A 64 5.38 20.73 3.28
C PRO A 64 5.87 21.84 4.20
N GLU A 65 6.74 22.71 3.70
CA GLU A 65 7.29 23.84 4.48
C GLU A 65 6.52 25.14 4.21
N GLY A 66 6.15 25.39 2.96
CA GLY A 66 5.44 26.58 2.53
C GLY A 66 4.03 26.67 3.12
N ARG A 67 3.55 27.91 3.40
CA ARG A 67 2.18 28.12 3.88
C ARG A 67 1.13 27.59 2.90
N PHE A 68 1.33 27.81 1.61
CA PHE A 68 0.46 27.31 0.55
C PHE A 68 0.45 25.78 0.49
N ASP A 69 1.61 25.15 0.56
CA ASP A 69 1.77 23.70 0.50
C ASP A 69 1.13 23.01 1.70
N LYS A 70 1.19 23.64 2.89
CA LYS A 70 0.50 23.17 4.11
C LYS A 70 -1.01 23.28 3.98
N LEU A 71 -1.51 24.32 3.33
CA LEU A 71 -2.94 24.52 3.12
C LEU A 71 -3.51 23.58 2.05
N PHE A 72 -2.72 23.28 1.01
CA PHE A 72 -3.11 22.42 -0.12
C PHE A 72 -2.19 21.19 -0.26
N PRO A 73 -2.14 20.30 0.73
CA PRO A 73 -1.18 19.21 0.75
C PRO A 73 -1.37 18.18 -0.37
N SER A 74 -2.58 18.08 -0.92
CA SER A 74 -2.86 17.23 -2.09
C SER A 74 -2.25 17.80 -3.36
N LEU A 75 -2.31 19.12 -3.55
CA LEU A 75 -1.70 19.82 -4.69
C LEU A 75 -0.17 19.76 -4.59
N TRP A 76 0.36 20.03 -3.39
CA TRP A 76 1.80 19.87 -3.14
C TRP A 76 2.29 18.48 -3.55
N ARG A 77 1.62 17.41 -3.11
CA ARG A 77 2.01 16.02 -3.41
C ARG A 77 1.89 15.70 -4.91
N THR A 78 0.96 16.35 -5.62
CA THR A 78 0.71 16.09 -7.05
C THR A 78 1.67 16.81 -7.98
N SER A 79 2.11 18.01 -7.63
CA SER A 79 2.95 18.86 -8.49
C SER A 79 4.00 19.70 -7.76
N GLY A 80 3.67 20.25 -6.59
CA GLY A 80 4.56 21.12 -5.83
C GLY A 80 5.82 20.42 -5.30
N LEU A 81 5.69 19.14 -4.95
CA LEU A 81 6.79 18.32 -4.41
C LEU A 81 8.01 18.29 -5.35
N THR A 82 7.81 18.31 -6.65
CA THR A 82 8.89 18.20 -7.64
C THR A 82 9.94 19.32 -7.50
N THR A 83 9.52 20.52 -7.13
CA THR A 83 10.45 21.62 -6.86
C THR A 83 11.37 21.31 -5.69
N THR A 84 10.82 20.73 -4.62
CA THR A 84 11.60 20.28 -3.46
C THR A 84 12.57 19.15 -3.85
N LEU A 85 12.10 18.16 -4.60
CA LEU A 85 12.93 17.03 -5.04
C LEU A 85 14.12 17.47 -5.88
N ARG A 86 13.93 18.45 -6.77
CA ARG A 86 15.04 19.05 -7.56
C ARG A 86 16.05 19.77 -6.68
N LYS A 87 15.56 20.61 -5.76
CA LYS A 87 16.41 21.36 -4.82
C LYS A 87 17.25 20.42 -3.96
N GLU A 88 16.67 19.31 -3.55
CA GLU A 88 17.32 18.27 -2.74
C GLU A 88 18.21 17.32 -3.57
N HIS A 89 18.28 17.49 -4.89
CA HIS A 89 19.04 16.63 -5.80
C HIS A 89 18.71 15.14 -5.63
N VAL A 90 17.41 14.81 -5.70
CA VAL A 90 16.92 13.42 -5.60
C VAL A 90 17.27 12.66 -6.87
N ASP A 91 17.89 11.48 -6.72
CA ASP A 91 18.29 10.62 -7.83
C ASP A 91 17.14 9.76 -8.37
N LEU A 92 16.19 9.38 -7.51
CA LEU A 92 15.06 8.52 -7.85
C LEU A 92 13.84 8.83 -6.97
N PHE A 93 12.67 8.89 -7.58
CA PHE A 93 11.39 8.95 -6.86
C PHE A 93 10.63 7.63 -6.96
N HIS A 94 10.16 7.10 -5.84
CA HIS A 94 9.34 5.89 -5.80
C HIS A 94 7.94 6.18 -5.24
N GLY A 95 6.92 6.08 -6.09
CA GLY A 95 5.52 6.09 -5.69
C GLY A 95 5.07 4.74 -5.18
N LEU A 96 4.96 4.59 -3.85
CA LEU A 96 4.67 3.30 -3.20
C LEU A 96 3.22 2.82 -3.33
N SER A 97 2.31 3.67 -3.83
CA SER A 97 0.87 3.35 -3.81
C SER A 97 0.11 3.98 -4.98
N ASN A 98 0.38 3.46 -6.19
CA ASN A 98 -0.34 3.74 -7.43
C ASN A 98 -0.26 5.19 -7.97
N GLU A 99 0.45 6.10 -7.30
CA GLU A 99 0.52 7.51 -7.68
C GLU A 99 1.97 8.01 -7.63
N ILE A 100 2.31 8.95 -8.54
CA ILE A 100 3.53 9.76 -8.53
C ILE A 100 3.18 11.22 -8.84
N PRO A 101 4.04 12.20 -8.49
CA PRO A 101 3.89 13.57 -8.96
C PRO A 101 3.81 13.65 -10.48
N MET A 102 2.97 14.56 -10.98
CA MET A 102 2.62 14.63 -12.41
C MET A 102 3.75 15.15 -13.30
N ASN A 103 4.69 15.86 -12.74
CA ASN A 103 5.71 16.63 -13.45
C ASN A 103 7.16 16.13 -13.21
N LEU A 104 7.35 14.91 -12.68
CA LEU A 104 8.69 14.33 -12.43
C LEU A 104 9.51 14.24 -13.72
N LYS A 105 8.96 13.64 -14.77
CA LYS A 105 9.64 13.46 -16.05
C LYS A 105 10.09 14.77 -16.68
N GLN A 106 9.26 15.81 -16.62
CA GLN A 106 9.57 17.14 -17.14
C GLN A 106 10.72 17.82 -16.38
N ASN A 107 10.96 17.38 -15.15
CA ASN A 107 12.03 17.89 -14.29
C ASN A 107 13.25 16.96 -14.23
N GLY A 108 13.32 15.93 -15.09
CA GLY A 108 14.45 15.03 -15.21
C GLY A 108 14.66 14.12 -13.99
N ILE A 109 13.61 13.88 -13.19
CA ILE A 109 13.67 12.99 -12.01
C ILE A 109 13.18 11.62 -12.42
N PRO A 110 14.04 10.59 -12.43
CA PRO A 110 13.64 9.21 -12.65
C PRO A 110 12.58 8.75 -11.65
N ALA A 111 11.60 7.95 -12.12
CA ALA A 111 10.50 7.54 -11.27
C ALA A 111 10.15 6.06 -11.42
N VAL A 112 9.93 5.42 -10.28
CA VAL A 112 9.32 4.10 -10.16
C VAL A 112 7.95 4.25 -9.52
N VAL A 113 6.97 3.45 -9.96
CA VAL A 113 5.66 3.36 -9.29
C VAL A 113 5.32 1.91 -8.99
N THR A 114 4.84 1.64 -7.77
CA THR A 114 4.22 0.36 -7.44
C THR A 114 2.72 0.42 -7.68
N ILE A 115 2.21 -0.49 -8.50
CA ILE A 115 0.79 -0.70 -8.75
C ILE A 115 0.34 -1.96 -8.00
N HIS A 116 -0.64 -1.78 -7.10
CA HIS A 116 -1.13 -2.87 -6.27
C HIS A 116 -2.20 -3.70 -6.96
N ASP A 117 -3.20 -3.05 -7.52
CA ASP A 117 -4.26 -3.69 -8.28
C ASP A 117 -4.97 -2.70 -9.22
N LEU A 118 -5.76 -3.26 -10.15
CA LEU A 118 -6.69 -2.53 -11.00
C LEU A 118 -8.10 -3.14 -10.90
N ILE A 119 -8.46 -3.59 -9.69
CA ILE A 119 -9.74 -4.26 -9.41
C ILE A 119 -10.92 -3.39 -9.84
N PHE A 120 -10.83 -2.07 -9.69
CA PHE A 120 -11.87 -1.13 -10.09
C PHE A 120 -12.15 -1.09 -11.61
N LEU A 121 -11.22 -1.58 -12.44
CA LEU A 121 -11.42 -1.78 -13.89
C LEU A 121 -11.94 -3.18 -14.19
N ARG A 122 -11.47 -4.19 -13.47
CA ARG A 122 -11.86 -5.58 -13.66
C ARG A 122 -13.27 -5.87 -13.13
N TYR A 123 -13.66 -5.23 -12.04
CA TYR A 123 -14.96 -5.36 -11.37
C TYR A 123 -15.58 -3.98 -11.13
N PRO A 124 -15.96 -3.27 -12.19
CA PRO A 124 -16.41 -1.87 -12.11
C PRO A 124 -17.67 -1.70 -11.26
N GLN A 125 -18.52 -2.73 -11.14
CA GLN A 125 -19.75 -2.72 -10.34
C GLN A 125 -19.48 -2.56 -8.83
N LEU A 126 -18.28 -2.87 -8.35
CA LEU A 126 -17.90 -2.76 -6.93
C LEU A 126 -17.41 -1.35 -6.55
N TYR A 127 -17.39 -0.41 -7.52
CA TYR A 127 -16.85 0.93 -7.31
C TYR A 127 -17.79 2.00 -7.84
N LYS A 128 -17.85 3.14 -7.18
CA LYS A 128 -18.59 4.29 -7.68
C LYS A 128 -17.99 4.80 -9.00
N PRO A 129 -18.81 5.18 -10.00
CA PRO A 129 -18.31 5.63 -11.31
C PRO A 129 -17.28 6.77 -11.23
N ILE A 130 -17.53 7.75 -10.34
CA ILE A 130 -16.63 8.90 -10.13
C ILE A 130 -15.28 8.44 -9.60
N ASP A 131 -15.26 7.60 -8.56
CA ASP A 131 -14.01 7.08 -7.98
C ASP A 131 -13.22 6.27 -9.01
N ARG A 132 -13.93 5.45 -9.78
CA ARG A 132 -13.33 4.66 -10.86
C ARG A 132 -12.67 5.56 -11.93
N SER A 133 -13.33 6.63 -12.36
CA SER A 133 -12.77 7.58 -13.33
C SER A 133 -11.52 8.26 -12.81
N ILE A 134 -11.54 8.70 -11.55
CA ILE A 134 -10.40 9.33 -10.88
C ILE A 134 -9.22 8.35 -10.77
N TYR A 135 -9.47 7.11 -10.31
CA TYR A 135 -8.42 6.08 -10.19
C TYR A 135 -7.85 5.70 -11.54
N THR A 136 -8.71 5.50 -12.55
CA THR A 136 -8.27 5.20 -13.93
C THR A 136 -7.30 6.27 -14.43
N TYR A 137 -7.69 7.54 -14.32
CA TYR A 137 -6.84 8.64 -14.76
C TYR A 137 -5.50 8.66 -14.00
N LYS A 138 -5.54 8.67 -12.67
CA LYS A 138 -4.33 8.77 -11.83
C LYS A 138 -3.37 7.62 -12.04
N PHE A 139 -3.86 6.38 -12.01
CA PHE A 139 -3.02 5.18 -12.14
C PHE A 139 -2.44 5.06 -13.54
N LYS A 140 -3.26 5.35 -14.59
CA LYS A 140 -2.76 5.40 -15.97
C LYS A 140 -1.67 6.44 -16.14
N GLN A 141 -1.86 7.66 -15.60
CA GLN A 141 -0.84 8.70 -15.66
C GLN A 141 0.43 8.32 -14.90
N ALA A 142 0.33 7.69 -13.74
CA ALA A 142 1.48 7.19 -13.01
C ALA A 142 2.25 6.14 -13.83
N CYS A 143 1.55 5.18 -14.44
CA CYS A 143 2.15 4.17 -15.32
C CYS A 143 2.83 4.79 -16.56
N LEU A 144 2.20 5.76 -17.21
CA LEU A 144 2.74 6.40 -18.41
C LEU A 144 4.01 7.21 -18.12
N ARG A 145 4.05 7.90 -16.97
CA ARG A 145 5.08 8.88 -16.62
C ARG A 145 6.26 8.31 -15.82
N SER A 146 6.09 7.16 -15.16
CA SER A 146 7.20 6.47 -14.50
C SER A 146 8.15 5.86 -15.53
N ASP A 147 9.41 5.64 -15.17
CA ASP A 147 10.41 4.94 -15.99
C ASP A 147 10.27 3.44 -15.86
N LYS A 148 9.96 2.96 -14.65
CA LYS A 148 9.65 1.54 -14.36
C LYS A 148 8.41 1.43 -13.49
N ILE A 149 7.71 0.31 -13.64
CA ILE A 149 6.52 -0.04 -12.88
C ILE A 149 6.77 -1.34 -12.14
N ILE A 150 6.53 -1.35 -10.85
CA ILE A 150 6.47 -2.55 -10.05
C ILE A 150 5.01 -3.01 -9.98
N ALA A 151 4.72 -4.19 -10.51
CA ALA A 151 3.45 -4.87 -10.33
C ALA A 151 3.59 -5.90 -9.20
N ILE A 152 2.71 -5.87 -8.20
CA ILE A 152 2.82 -6.77 -7.04
C ILE A 152 2.44 -8.23 -7.35
N SER A 153 1.94 -8.49 -8.55
CA SER A 153 1.58 -9.83 -9.03
C SER A 153 1.56 -9.90 -10.56
N ARG A 154 1.64 -11.12 -11.08
CA ARG A 154 1.44 -11.35 -12.52
C ARG A 154 0.06 -10.90 -13.00
N GLN A 155 -0.97 -11.00 -12.16
CA GLN A 155 -2.29 -10.51 -12.52
C GLN A 155 -2.29 -8.98 -12.65
N THR A 156 -1.67 -8.26 -11.72
CA THR A 156 -1.53 -6.80 -11.79
C THR A 156 -0.75 -6.38 -13.05
N MET A 157 0.32 -7.10 -13.41
CA MET A 157 1.07 -6.86 -14.65
C MET A 157 0.17 -6.99 -15.88
N ARG A 158 -0.61 -8.09 -15.98
CA ARG A 158 -1.57 -8.30 -17.07
C ARG A 158 -2.61 -7.17 -17.15
N ASP A 159 -3.17 -6.79 -16.01
CA ASP A 159 -4.15 -5.70 -15.93
C ASP A 159 -3.56 -4.36 -16.40
N ILE A 160 -2.32 -4.03 -16.04
CA ILE A 160 -1.63 -2.81 -16.49
C ILE A 160 -1.45 -2.84 -18.02
N ARG A 161 -0.99 -3.97 -18.57
CA ARG A 161 -0.84 -4.15 -20.01
C ARG A 161 -2.17 -4.01 -20.74
N ASP A 162 -3.18 -4.74 -20.29
CA ASP A 162 -4.45 -4.88 -21.00
C ASP A 162 -5.33 -3.62 -20.90
N PHE A 163 -5.42 -2.99 -19.74
CA PHE A 163 -6.24 -1.79 -19.55
C PHE A 163 -5.55 -0.47 -19.89
N PHE A 164 -4.24 -0.40 -19.67
CA PHE A 164 -3.49 0.86 -19.89
C PHE A 164 -2.60 0.83 -21.12
N HIS A 165 -2.45 -0.34 -21.77
CA HIS A 165 -1.60 -0.56 -22.95
C HIS A 165 -0.13 -0.21 -22.69
N ILE A 166 0.37 -0.51 -21.50
CA ILE A 166 1.77 -0.32 -21.13
C ILE A 166 2.57 -1.54 -21.61
N PRO A 167 3.74 -1.33 -22.25
CA PRO A 167 4.58 -2.45 -22.69
C PRO A 167 5.16 -3.22 -21.50
N GLU A 168 5.22 -4.55 -21.62
CA GLU A 168 5.74 -5.41 -20.54
C GLU A 168 7.19 -5.10 -20.16
N SER A 169 8.01 -4.62 -21.10
CA SER A 169 9.39 -4.21 -20.84
C SER A 169 9.55 -3.10 -19.80
N LYS A 170 8.46 -2.37 -19.52
CA LYS A 170 8.40 -1.33 -18.49
C LYS A 170 7.95 -1.85 -17.13
N ILE A 171 7.44 -3.09 -17.06
CA ILE A 171 6.79 -3.66 -15.87
C ILE A 171 7.65 -4.78 -15.29
N GLU A 172 7.96 -4.68 -14.01
CA GLU A 172 8.62 -5.74 -13.24
C GLU A 172 7.64 -6.32 -12.24
N VAL A 173 7.57 -7.65 -12.17
CA VAL A 173 6.74 -8.34 -11.15
C VAL A 173 7.57 -8.58 -9.91
N VAL A 174 7.25 -7.84 -8.84
CA VAL A 174 7.89 -8.01 -7.53
C VAL A 174 6.80 -8.35 -6.52
N TYR A 175 6.81 -9.60 -6.05
CA TYR A 175 5.84 -10.04 -5.04
C TYR A 175 6.07 -9.34 -3.70
N GLN A 176 4.98 -9.13 -2.99
CA GLN A 176 5.04 -8.51 -1.66
C GLN A 176 5.63 -9.49 -0.64
N GLY A 177 6.52 -8.97 0.21
CA GLY A 177 6.92 -9.65 1.42
C GLY A 177 5.92 -9.44 2.56
N CYS A 178 6.18 -10.07 3.69
CA CYS A 178 5.43 -9.87 4.93
C CYS A 178 6.37 -9.42 6.06
N ASP A 179 5.77 -8.86 7.10
CA ASP A 179 6.51 -8.48 8.30
C ASP A 179 7.16 -9.73 8.92
N PRO A 180 8.47 -9.68 9.27
CA PRO A 180 9.20 -10.80 9.86
C PRO A 180 8.55 -11.41 11.10
N ILE A 181 7.72 -10.65 11.82
CA ILE A 181 6.97 -11.13 12.98
C ILE A 181 6.09 -12.34 12.65
N PHE A 182 5.57 -12.42 11.42
CA PHE A 182 4.74 -13.56 10.99
C PHE A 182 5.52 -14.85 10.75
N GLY A 183 6.84 -14.79 10.70
CA GLY A 183 7.72 -15.96 10.63
C GLY A 183 8.20 -16.46 12.00
N GLN A 184 7.87 -15.76 13.08
CA GLN A 184 8.28 -16.12 14.43
C GLN A 184 7.31 -17.10 15.07
N ALA A 185 7.85 -18.14 15.70
CA ALA A 185 7.04 -19.07 16.48
C ALA A 185 6.48 -18.35 17.73
N VAL A 186 5.17 -18.51 17.95
CA VAL A 186 4.50 -17.98 19.15
C VAL A 186 4.50 -19.07 20.23
N GLN A 187 4.83 -18.68 21.46
CA GLN A 187 4.82 -19.56 22.65
C GLN A 187 3.41 -20.13 22.88
N GLU A 188 3.33 -21.39 23.36
CA GLU A 188 2.04 -22.07 23.55
C GLU A 188 1.15 -21.44 24.62
N ASP A 189 1.75 -20.88 25.68
CA ASP A 189 1.04 -20.12 26.71
C ASP A 189 0.34 -18.87 26.14
N VAL A 190 1.01 -18.14 25.24
CA VAL A 190 0.44 -16.99 24.55
C VAL A 190 -0.72 -17.43 23.64
N LYS A 191 -0.55 -18.54 22.91
CA LYS A 191 -1.63 -19.10 22.07
C LYS A 191 -2.83 -19.48 22.91
N SER A 192 -2.61 -20.16 24.03
CA SER A 192 -3.63 -20.60 24.99
C SER A 192 -4.39 -19.40 25.57
N SER A 193 -3.67 -18.37 26.03
CA SER A 193 -4.25 -17.14 26.55
C SER A 193 -5.12 -16.42 25.52
N VAL A 194 -4.68 -16.37 24.24
CA VAL A 194 -5.47 -15.78 23.15
C VAL A 194 -6.74 -16.60 22.90
N ARG A 195 -6.65 -17.94 22.87
CA ARG A 195 -7.80 -18.82 22.68
C ARG A 195 -8.83 -18.65 23.80
N GLU A 196 -8.38 -18.61 25.05
CA GLU A 196 -9.23 -18.37 26.21
C GLU A 196 -9.92 -17.01 26.15
N LYS A 197 -9.14 -15.94 25.93
CA LYS A 197 -9.65 -14.56 25.83
C LYS A 197 -10.76 -14.39 24.82
N TYR A 198 -10.66 -15.06 23.67
CA TYR A 198 -11.63 -14.96 22.58
C TYR A 198 -12.57 -16.16 22.49
N GLN A 199 -12.56 -17.04 23.50
CA GLN A 199 -13.42 -18.23 23.59
C GLN A 199 -13.34 -19.13 22.34
N ILE A 200 -12.12 -19.32 21.85
CA ILE A 200 -11.86 -20.12 20.64
C ILE A 200 -11.78 -21.61 21.04
N ASN A 201 -12.88 -22.29 20.93
CA ASN A 201 -12.99 -23.72 21.22
C ASN A 201 -13.04 -24.52 19.90
N GLY A 202 -12.11 -25.44 19.72
CA GLY A 202 -12.10 -26.32 18.55
C GLY A 202 -11.46 -25.73 17.30
N PRO A 203 -11.70 -26.32 16.11
CA PRO A 203 -11.15 -25.86 14.83
C PRO A 203 -11.84 -24.58 14.35
N TYR A 204 -11.08 -23.76 13.67
CA TYR A 204 -11.61 -22.50 13.14
C TYR A 204 -10.96 -22.09 11.82
N ILE A 205 -11.69 -21.29 11.05
CA ILE A 205 -11.18 -20.58 9.89
C ILE A 205 -10.98 -19.11 10.26
N LEU A 206 -9.77 -18.60 10.07
CA LEU A 206 -9.44 -17.21 10.32
C LEU A 206 -9.62 -16.37 9.05
N TYR A 207 -10.54 -15.41 9.08
CA TYR A 207 -10.70 -14.38 8.06
C TYR A 207 -10.05 -13.07 8.55
N VAL A 208 -9.11 -12.53 7.79
CA VAL A 208 -8.47 -11.24 8.10
C VAL A 208 -8.72 -10.23 6.97
N GLY A 209 -9.46 -9.16 7.28
CA GLY A 209 -9.74 -8.10 6.31
C GLY A 209 -10.98 -7.29 6.66
N SER A 210 -11.17 -6.13 5.98
CA SER A 210 -12.42 -5.37 6.09
C SER A 210 -13.60 -6.20 5.58
N ILE A 211 -14.74 -6.09 6.26
CA ILE A 211 -15.98 -6.76 5.84
C ILE A 211 -16.61 -5.93 4.72
N GLU A 212 -16.33 -6.33 3.49
CA GLU A 212 -16.74 -5.66 2.25
C GLU A 212 -17.28 -6.69 1.25
N GLU A 213 -18.22 -6.30 0.41
CA GLU A 213 -18.76 -7.15 -0.64
C GLU A 213 -17.65 -7.78 -1.51
N ARG A 214 -16.68 -7.00 -1.90
CA ARG A 214 -15.51 -7.41 -2.69
C ARG A 214 -14.68 -8.52 -2.04
N LYS A 215 -14.67 -8.61 -0.71
CA LYS A 215 -13.94 -9.65 0.05
C LYS A 215 -14.73 -10.92 0.23
N ASN A 216 -16.01 -10.90 -0.11
CA ASN A 216 -16.90 -12.05 -0.23
C ASN A 216 -16.93 -13.01 0.99
N LEU A 217 -16.95 -12.43 2.22
CA LEU A 217 -17.09 -13.22 3.45
C LEU A 217 -18.36 -14.07 3.44
N LEU A 218 -19.42 -13.62 2.75
CA LEU A 218 -20.68 -14.35 2.62
C LEU A 218 -20.48 -15.71 1.94
N LEU A 219 -19.59 -15.84 0.96
CA LEU A 219 -19.28 -17.11 0.32
C LEU A 219 -18.70 -18.11 1.33
N LEU A 220 -17.78 -17.65 2.20
CA LEU A 220 -17.22 -18.46 3.28
C LEU A 220 -18.33 -18.98 4.22
N VAL A 221 -19.23 -18.09 4.66
CA VAL A 221 -20.35 -18.45 5.54
C VAL A 221 -21.29 -19.46 4.88
N LYS A 222 -21.60 -19.30 3.58
CA LYS A 222 -22.40 -20.25 2.81
C LYS A 222 -21.70 -21.62 2.66
N ALA A 223 -20.40 -21.61 2.42
CA ALA A 223 -19.61 -22.85 2.31
C ALA A 223 -19.60 -23.62 3.64
N LEU A 224 -19.44 -22.94 4.76
CA LEU A 224 -19.49 -23.56 6.09
C LEU A 224 -20.84 -24.21 6.39
N LYS A 225 -21.95 -23.57 5.98
CA LYS A 225 -23.28 -24.17 6.16
C LYS A 225 -23.43 -25.50 5.42
N ALA A 226 -22.66 -25.73 4.37
CA ALA A 226 -22.65 -26.98 3.61
C ALA A 226 -21.71 -28.04 4.21
N LEU A 227 -20.82 -27.67 5.12
CA LEU A 227 -19.98 -28.63 5.86
C LEU A 227 -20.76 -29.27 6.99
N LYS A 228 -20.47 -30.56 7.26
CA LYS A 228 -21.04 -31.31 8.37
C LYS A 228 -20.20 -31.21 9.65
N GLU A 229 -19.10 -30.46 9.58
CA GLU A 229 -18.15 -30.31 10.68
C GLU A 229 -18.46 -29.05 11.48
N ASP A 230 -18.25 -29.11 12.79
CA ASP A 230 -18.38 -27.94 13.68
C ASP A 230 -17.12 -27.07 13.61
N ILE A 231 -17.08 -26.18 12.61
CA ILE A 231 -15.97 -25.25 12.39
C ILE A 231 -16.45 -23.81 12.58
N SER A 232 -15.80 -23.12 13.50
CA SER A 232 -16.07 -21.68 13.74
C SER A 232 -15.39 -20.77 12.71
N VAL A 233 -15.94 -19.56 12.47
CA VAL A 233 -15.26 -18.49 11.75
C VAL A 233 -14.87 -17.37 12.70
N ILE A 234 -13.60 -17.03 12.69
CA ILE A 234 -13.09 -15.87 13.42
C ILE A 234 -12.77 -14.79 12.37
N ALA A 235 -13.52 -13.69 12.42
CA ALA A 235 -13.33 -12.58 11.51
C ALA A 235 -12.64 -11.39 12.21
N ILE A 236 -11.44 -11.02 11.75
CA ILE A 236 -10.68 -9.88 12.24
C ILE A 236 -10.65 -8.80 11.16
N GLY A 237 -11.21 -7.63 11.44
CA GLY A 237 -11.19 -6.55 10.47
C GLY A 237 -12.06 -5.36 10.85
N LYS A 238 -11.98 -4.34 9.99
CA LYS A 238 -12.79 -3.14 10.17
C LYS A 238 -14.22 -3.39 9.70
N HIS A 239 -15.19 -3.02 10.54
CA HIS A 239 -16.58 -2.95 10.13
C HIS A 239 -16.76 -1.85 9.07
N THR A 240 -17.49 -2.19 8.03
CA THR A 240 -17.94 -1.26 6.98
C THR A 240 -19.47 -1.16 6.99
N PRO A 241 -20.09 -0.22 6.27
CA PRO A 241 -21.55 -0.17 6.11
C PRO A 241 -22.13 -1.43 5.43
N TYR A 242 -21.30 -2.22 4.76
CA TYR A 242 -21.70 -3.50 4.19
C TYR A 242 -22.08 -4.48 5.32
N ARG A 243 -23.31 -4.95 5.28
CA ARG A 243 -23.81 -5.99 6.19
C ARG A 243 -24.08 -7.25 5.38
N ILE A 244 -23.64 -8.39 5.90
CA ILE A 244 -24.08 -9.70 5.43
C ILE A 244 -25.54 -9.83 5.88
N ARG A 245 -26.48 -9.76 4.95
CA ARG A 245 -27.92 -9.99 5.18
C ARG A 245 -28.26 -11.46 5.08
#